data_07c6cf621bd84c6f6dd7cf379c5197ae
#
_entry.id   07c6cf621bd84c6f6dd7cf379c5197ae
#
_cell.length_a   1.000
_cell.length_b   1.000
_cell.length_c   1.000
_cell.angle_alpha   90.00
_cell.angle_beta   90.00
_cell.angle_gamma   90.00
#
_symmetry.space_group_name_H-M   'P 1'
#
loop_
_entity.id
_entity.type
_entity.pdbx_description
1 polymer ?
#
loop_
_entity_poly.entity_id
_entity_poly.type
_entity_poly.pdbx_seq_one_letter_code
_entity_poly.pdbx_strand_id
1 'polypeptide(L)'
;MKMNTHLNIEDVAGSIVVPVWCGSERGTAFFISPTKLLTAFHVVAEYVADDSDIFISVNGITTECNCEELAKGRDIAILTCVSYKNECSPYSLLASDCRKGQVLSVVGYPEELGNGVDAFSFSVVNVRTITSIPNQFDIVVRRIDTFALSTYMGMSGSPVVNDFGSVVGIVTDELYNSLGYTSIHSIMENLTEKGIKYEDNADLEDTSDFGLGTCAKYILEAQEQAGSRYSHDLQVDDKDTERIISRFAGIGFDDDLEIIANSYKKFSETTREVKKKTEIEKFKKKYVDNQILTNEFVEELYQLKNLRDKSYSDSSVHLFTAKEREQISDIISKAKQYLRMQKYLDEKGLAIVGDAGCGKTFTLCKISEKLCKKENAYLLFGTDFSASEMPLETILRKFKWKQSNSFDLLNDKMQKEGKFAIFIIDAINEGAGMYFWQEKLPTLLNQIRKWSRIKIIVSIRKQAVQTDVLNETIEGFTRLSIPGFRDVREAVKKFFEHYNIDKDIDDFNQIQSFSNPLFLKIFCEAYSEAYYGDSKSPNI
;
A
#
# COMPACT_ATOMS: atom_id res chain seq x y z
N MET A 1 -14.14 11.27 19.79
CA MET A 1 -14.11 12.46 18.95
C MET A 1 -13.94 11.97 17.53
N LYS A 2 -15.00 12.00 16.69
CA LYS A 2 -14.94 11.50 15.30
C LYS A 2 -14.09 12.48 14.49
N MET A 3 -12.87 12.08 14.09
CA MET A 3 -12.11 12.81 13.08
C MET A 3 -12.78 12.57 11.74
N ASN A 4 -13.33 13.61 11.14
CA ASN A 4 -13.79 13.63 9.76
C ASN A 4 -12.58 13.52 8.82
N THR A 5 -12.49 12.45 8.08
CA THR A 5 -11.37 12.09 7.21
C THR A 5 -11.67 12.34 5.73
N HIS A 6 -12.38 13.34 5.36
CA HIS A 6 -12.43 13.96 4.03
C HIS A 6 -13.04 15.34 4.23
N LEU A 7 -12.21 16.37 4.15
CA LEU A 7 -12.73 17.71 3.90
C LEU A 7 -13.34 17.68 2.49
N ASN A 8 -14.65 17.44 2.40
CA ASN A 8 -15.38 17.62 1.17
C ASN A 8 -15.24 19.12 0.81
N ILE A 9 -14.97 19.44 -0.47
CA ILE A 9 -14.90 20.83 -0.95
C ILE A 9 -16.11 21.62 -0.46
N GLU A 10 -17.30 21.01 -0.46
CA GLU A 10 -18.55 21.58 0.02
C GLU A 10 -18.52 21.93 1.53
N ASP A 11 -17.75 21.20 2.35
CA ASP A 11 -17.63 21.45 3.80
C ASP A 11 -16.65 22.60 4.11
N VAL A 12 -15.73 22.90 3.21
CA VAL A 12 -14.63 23.88 3.36
C VAL A 12 -14.97 25.19 2.67
N ALA A 13 -15.71 25.09 1.57
CA ALA A 13 -16.11 26.19 0.72
C ALA A 13 -17.01 27.18 1.46
N GLY A 14 -16.61 28.44 1.48
CA GLY A 14 -17.38 29.53 2.10
C GLY A 14 -17.34 29.54 3.63
N SER A 15 -16.83 28.48 4.28
CA SER A 15 -16.73 28.42 5.75
C SER A 15 -15.30 28.50 6.27
N ILE A 16 -14.35 27.82 5.64
CA ILE A 16 -12.92 27.83 6.03
C ILE A 16 -12.09 28.57 4.98
N VAL A 17 -12.31 28.27 3.69
CA VAL A 17 -11.73 29.01 2.56
C VAL A 17 -12.77 30.01 2.08
N VAL A 18 -12.40 31.27 1.99
CA VAL A 18 -13.31 32.38 1.74
C VAL A 18 -12.75 33.34 0.71
N PRO A 19 -13.59 34.00 -0.11
CA PRO A 19 -13.12 35.09 -0.98
C PRO A 19 -12.78 36.29 -0.12
N VAL A 20 -11.74 37.02 -0.56
CA VAL A 20 -11.30 38.27 0.05
C VAL A 20 -11.17 39.33 -1.04
N TRP A 21 -11.48 40.60 -0.70
CA TRP A 21 -11.27 41.72 -1.57
C TRP A 21 -10.87 42.97 -0.78
N CYS A 22 -10.07 43.81 -1.41
CA CYS A 22 -9.61 45.08 -0.89
C CYS A 22 -9.52 46.05 -2.08
N GLY A 23 -10.35 47.13 -2.09
CA GLY A 23 -10.46 48.01 -3.24
C GLY A 23 -10.85 47.27 -4.51
N SER A 24 -9.96 47.29 -5.51
CA SER A 24 -10.15 46.60 -6.80
C SER A 24 -9.63 45.16 -6.81
N GLU A 25 -8.77 44.82 -5.88
CA GLU A 25 -8.11 43.49 -5.82
C GLU A 25 -9.01 42.41 -5.23
N ARG A 26 -8.89 41.21 -5.78
CA ARG A 26 -9.62 40.03 -5.33
C ARG A 26 -8.68 38.85 -5.16
N GLY A 27 -9.01 37.99 -4.19
CA GLY A 27 -8.24 36.78 -3.91
C GLY A 27 -8.97 35.81 -3.01
N THR A 28 -8.21 34.92 -2.45
CA THR A 28 -8.67 33.87 -1.52
C THR A 28 -7.98 34.05 -0.16
N ALA A 29 -8.69 33.79 0.92
CA ALA A 29 -8.14 33.69 2.27
C ALA A 29 -8.65 32.40 2.95
N PHE A 30 -7.96 31.94 4.00
CA PHE A 30 -8.41 30.78 4.75
C PHE A 30 -8.16 30.92 6.24
N PHE A 31 -9.09 30.41 7.04
CA PHE A 31 -9.01 30.47 8.49
C PHE A 31 -7.93 29.55 9.05
N ILE A 32 -7.07 30.11 9.92
CA ILE A 32 -6.06 29.42 10.72
C ILE A 32 -6.42 29.43 12.22
N SER A 33 -7.39 30.25 12.59
CA SER A 33 -8.01 30.28 13.92
C SER A 33 -9.45 30.81 13.79
N PRO A 34 -10.27 30.81 14.83
CA PRO A 34 -11.63 31.33 14.75
C PRO A 34 -11.76 32.78 14.26
N THR A 35 -10.70 33.57 14.38
CA THR A 35 -10.73 35.01 14.02
C THR A 35 -9.60 35.42 13.08
N LYS A 36 -8.63 34.54 12.81
CA LYS A 36 -7.47 34.87 11.96
C LYS A 36 -7.44 34.05 10.68
N LEU A 37 -7.09 34.69 9.57
CA LEU A 37 -6.91 34.08 8.25
C LEU A 37 -5.53 34.40 7.71
N LEU A 38 -5.08 33.59 6.75
CA LEU A 38 -3.92 33.89 5.89
C LEU A 38 -4.41 34.17 4.47
N THR A 39 -3.70 35.07 3.77
CA THR A 39 -3.87 35.41 2.36
C THR A 39 -2.54 35.90 1.76
N ALA A 40 -2.49 36.14 0.45
CA ALA A 40 -1.37 36.83 -0.18
C ALA A 40 -1.44 38.33 0.13
N PHE A 41 -0.29 38.94 0.44
CA PHE A 41 -0.24 40.35 0.85
C PHE A 41 -0.66 41.30 -0.28
N HIS A 42 -0.27 41.02 -1.55
CA HIS A 42 -0.63 41.85 -2.68
C HIS A 42 -2.15 42.01 -2.88
N VAL A 43 -2.95 40.99 -2.50
CA VAL A 43 -4.43 41.05 -2.56
C VAL A 43 -5.01 42.11 -1.63
N VAL A 44 -4.29 42.42 -0.56
CA VAL A 44 -4.74 43.39 0.48
C VAL A 44 -3.80 44.59 0.60
N ALA A 45 -2.93 44.80 -0.37
CA ALA A 45 -1.92 45.87 -0.35
C ALA A 45 -2.53 47.28 -0.37
N GLU A 46 -3.70 47.47 -0.98
CA GLU A 46 -4.42 48.73 -1.01
C GLU A 46 -4.90 49.18 0.38
N TYR A 47 -5.06 48.27 1.33
CA TYR A 47 -5.34 48.59 2.74
C TYR A 47 -4.22 49.44 3.37
N VAL A 48 -2.97 49.12 3.04
CA VAL A 48 -1.80 49.83 3.58
C VAL A 48 -1.48 51.07 2.75
N ALA A 49 -1.72 51.03 1.43
CA ALA A 49 -1.36 52.10 0.50
C ALA A 49 -2.41 53.22 0.44
N ASP A 50 -3.69 52.86 0.43
CA ASP A 50 -4.80 53.78 0.09
C ASP A 50 -5.91 53.80 1.16
N ASP A 51 -5.69 53.17 2.33
CA ASP A 51 -6.65 53.07 3.45
C ASP A 51 -7.97 52.39 3.02
N SER A 52 -7.90 51.45 2.07
CA SER A 52 -9.06 50.70 1.57
C SER A 52 -9.46 49.59 2.54
N ASP A 53 -10.75 49.47 2.84
CA ASP A 53 -11.26 48.43 3.71
C ASP A 53 -11.08 47.02 3.11
N ILE A 54 -10.79 46.02 3.99
CA ILE A 54 -10.68 44.62 3.60
C ILE A 54 -11.98 43.89 4.02
N PHE A 55 -12.57 43.21 3.07
CA PHE A 55 -13.76 42.41 3.28
C PHE A 55 -13.54 40.93 2.90
N ILE A 56 -14.15 40.02 3.69
CA ILE A 56 -14.30 38.62 3.35
C ILE A 56 -15.79 38.22 3.38
N SER A 57 -16.14 37.16 2.65
CA SER A 57 -17.50 36.60 2.71
C SER A 57 -17.48 35.22 3.31
N VAL A 58 -18.09 35.04 4.48
CA VAL A 58 -18.17 33.76 5.18
C VAL A 58 -19.63 33.31 5.18
N ASN A 59 -19.93 32.20 4.48
CA ASN A 59 -21.30 31.69 4.33
C ASN A 59 -22.31 32.76 3.89
N GLY A 60 -21.89 33.67 3.00
CA GLY A 60 -22.72 34.77 2.50
C GLY A 60 -22.80 35.98 3.42
N ILE A 61 -22.11 35.98 4.56
CA ILE A 61 -22.02 37.13 5.48
C ILE A 61 -20.71 37.86 5.19
N THR A 62 -20.81 39.13 4.77
CA THR A 62 -19.64 39.99 4.60
C THR A 62 -19.18 40.53 5.94
N THR A 63 -17.89 40.46 6.22
CA THR A 63 -17.27 40.96 7.44
C THR A 63 -15.97 41.69 7.10
N GLU A 64 -15.68 42.72 7.89
CA GLU A 64 -14.46 43.53 7.74
C GLU A 64 -13.30 42.89 8.50
N CYS A 65 -12.08 43.04 7.95
CA CYS A 65 -10.85 42.53 8.54
C CYS A 65 -9.78 43.63 8.63
N ASN A 66 -8.97 43.56 9.69
CA ASN A 66 -7.70 44.27 9.79
C ASN A 66 -6.58 43.43 9.18
N CYS A 67 -5.57 44.06 8.61
CA CYS A 67 -4.42 43.41 7.97
C CYS A 67 -3.11 43.68 8.71
N GLU A 68 -2.28 42.65 8.81
CA GLU A 68 -0.89 42.72 9.24
C GLU A 68 -0.02 41.92 8.29
N GLU A 69 1.06 42.53 7.73
CA GLU A 69 2.04 41.80 6.93
C GLU A 69 2.76 40.77 7.84
N LEU A 70 2.77 39.48 7.45
CA LEU A 70 3.38 38.42 8.24
C LEU A 70 4.88 38.32 7.98
N ALA A 71 5.26 38.27 6.69
CA ALA A 71 6.64 37.99 6.29
C ALA A 71 7.07 39.00 5.22
N LYS A 72 7.92 39.94 5.59
CA LYS A 72 8.43 40.96 4.67
C LYS A 72 9.15 40.32 3.47
N GLY A 73 8.65 40.58 2.28
CA GLY A 73 9.20 40.02 1.04
C GLY A 73 8.77 38.59 0.70
N ARG A 74 7.81 38.02 1.44
CA ARG A 74 7.21 36.70 1.16
C ARG A 74 5.78 36.74 0.69
N ASP A 75 5.24 37.95 0.54
CA ASP A 75 3.90 38.19 0.03
C ASP A 75 2.78 37.47 0.84
N ILE A 76 2.88 37.45 2.16
CA ILE A 76 1.89 36.85 3.05
C ILE A 76 1.36 37.88 4.05
N ALA A 77 0.04 37.87 4.25
CA ALA A 77 -0.66 38.70 5.21
C ALA A 77 -1.50 37.87 6.18
N ILE A 78 -1.63 38.36 7.42
CA ILE A 78 -2.60 37.90 8.41
C ILE A 78 -3.78 38.86 8.39
N LEU A 79 -4.98 38.31 8.23
CA LEU A 79 -6.23 39.02 8.43
C LEU A 79 -6.81 38.68 9.80
N THR A 80 -7.38 39.69 10.46
CA THR A 80 -8.10 39.48 11.74
C THR A 80 -9.50 40.04 11.57
N CYS A 81 -10.53 39.19 11.71
CA CYS A 81 -11.92 39.60 11.65
C CYS A 81 -12.26 40.55 12.80
N VAL A 82 -12.91 41.67 12.49
CA VAL A 82 -13.29 42.68 13.49
C VAL A 82 -14.44 42.19 14.36
N SER A 83 -15.46 41.60 13.76
CA SER A 83 -16.72 41.24 14.47
C SER A 83 -17.20 39.80 14.21
N TYR A 84 -16.44 38.99 13.48
CA TYR A 84 -16.82 37.61 13.13
C TYR A 84 -15.90 36.59 13.82
N LYS A 85 -16.51 35.51 14.32
CA LYS A 85 -15.79 34.37 14.86
C LYS A 85 -16.27 33.09 14.17
N ASN A 86 -15.37 32.42 13.47
CA ASN A 86 -15.68 31.18 12.78
C ASN A 86 -15.84 30.01 13.79
N GLU A 87 -16.93 29.26 13.67
CA GLU A 87 -17.20 28.07 14.49
C GLU A 87 -16.63 26.78 13.89
N CYS A 88 -16.21 26.82 12.61
CA CYS A 88 -15.62 25.67 11.95
C CYS A 88 -14.18 25.44 12.44
N SER A 89 -13.74 24.17 12.41
CA SER A 89 -12.34 23.84 12.71
C SER A 89 -11.43 24.42 11.63
N PRO A 90 -10.45 25.27 11.97
CA PRO A 90 -9.54 25.88 11.00
C PRO A 90 -8.59 24.83 10.42
N TYR A 91 -7.93 25.17 9.31
CA TYR A 91 -6.84 24.37 8.78
C TYR A 91 -5.65 24.30 9.74
N SER A 92 -5.03 23.12 9.82
CA SER A 92 -3.72 22.94 10.43
C SER A 92 -2.62 23.34 9.45
N LEU A 93 -1.65 24.15 9.88
CA LEU A 93 -0.47 24.51 9.11
C LEU A 93 0.63 23.47 9.33
N LEU A 94 1.26 23.01 8.25
CA LEU A 94 2.34 22.01 8.31
C LEU A 94 3.59 22.54 7.60
N ALA A 95 4.66 22.74 8.35
CA ALA A 95 5.97 23.01 7.79
C ALA A 95 6.59 21.68 7.30
N SER A 96 6.54 21.45 6.00
CA SER A 96 7.10 20.26 5.38
C SER A 96 7.91 20.57 4.14
N ASP A 97 8.94 19.77 3.89
CA ASP A 97 9.69 19.80 2.64
C ASP A 97 8.85 19.23 1.50
N CYS A 98 8.63 20.04 0.48
CA CYS A 98 7.96 19.58 -0.74
C CYS A 98 8.93 18.93 -1.70
N ARG A 99 8.49 17.85 -2.37
CA ARG A 99 9.31 17.11 -3.33
C ARG A 99 8.76 17.22 -4.74
N LYS A 100 9.65 17.29 -5.73
CA LYS A 100 9.26 17.26 -7.13
C LYS A 100 8.42 16.02 -7.45
N GLY A 101 7.29 16.22 -8.10
CA GLY A 101 6.32 15.17 -8.44
C GLY A 101 5.27 14.91 -7.35
N GLN A 102 5.35 15.57 -6.19
CA GLN A 102 4.30 15.51 -5.17
C GLN A 102 3.02 16.13 -5.72
N VAL A 103 1.89 15.49 -5.48
CA VAL A 103 0.56 16.00 -5.82
C VAL A 103 0.02 16.79 -4.62
N LEU A 104 -0.57 17.93 -4.87
CA LEU A 104 -1.13 18.84 -3.87
C LEU A 104 -2.45 19.35 -4.40
N SER A 105 -3.37 19.72 -3.52
CA SER A 105 -4.63 20.37 -3.87
C SER A 105 -4.55 21.85 -3.54
N VAL A 106 -5.06 22.70 -4.44
CA VAL A 106 -5.22 24.14 -4.20
C VAL A 106 -6.71 24.44 -4.21
N VAL A 107 -7.21 25.03 -3.14
CA VAL A 107 -8.63 25.37 -2.97
C VAL A 107 -8.79 26.88 -2.98
N GLY A 108 -9.62 27.43 -3.87
CA GLY A 108 -9.76 28.88 -3.96
C GLY A 108 -10.92 29.35 -4.80
N TYR A 109 -10.96 30.66 -5.04
CA TYR A 109 -12.02 31.39 -5.74
C TYR A 109 -11.50 32.02 -7.05
N PRO A 110 -11.33 31.21 -8.13
CA PRO A 110 -10.91 31.78 -9.41
C PRO A 110 -11.99 32.71 -9.97
N GLU A 111 -11.59 33.86 -10.51
CA GLU A 111 -12.53 34.85 -11.04
C GLU A 111 -13.42 34.33 -12.16
N GLU A 112 -12.92 33.41 -12.98
CA GLU A 112 -13.69 32.79 -14.07
C GLU A 112 -14.92 32.03 -13.59
N LEU A 113 -14.92 31.54 -12.36
CA LEU A 113 -16.04 30.83 -11.74
C LEU A 113 -16.98 31.78 -10.98
N GLY A 114 -16.74 33.07 -11.03
CA GLY A 114 -17.52 34.10 -10.32
C GLY A 114 -17.33 33.93 -8.80
N ASN A 115 -18.43 33.70 -8.08
CA ASN A 115 -18.37 33.48 -6.61
C ASN A 115 -18.23 32.01 -6.25
N GLY A 116 -17.92 31.14 -7.22
CA GLY A 116 -17.75 29.68 -6.99
C GLY A 116 -16.36 29.37 -6.46
N VAL A 117 -16.28 28.50 -5.47
CA VAL A 117 -15.04 27.88 -5.02
C VAL A 117 -14.80 26.60 -5.79
N ASP A 118 -13.54 26.29 -6.08
CA ASP A 118 -13.17 24.99 -6.63
C ASP A 118 -11.83 24.51 -6.05
N ALA A 119 -11.57 23.21 -6.19
CA ALA A 119 -10.31 22.59 -5.81
C ALA A 119 -9.64 21.98 -7.03
N PHE A 120 -8.39 22.32 -7.23
CA PHE A 120 -7.61 21.87 -8.36
C PHE A 120 -6.41 21.05 -7.89
N SER A 121 -6.11 19.98 -8.62
CA SER A 121 -4.95 19.14 -8.36
C SER A 121 -3.73 19.64 -9.13
N PHE A 122 -2.62 19.76 -8.43
CA PHE A 122 -1.34 20.25 -8.96
C PHE A 122 -0.21 19.27 -8.61
N SER A 123 0.81 19.20 -9.46
CA SER A 123 2.06 18.49 -9.16
C SER A 123 3.20 19.48 -8.98
N VAL A 124 4.03 19.26 -7.96
CA VAL A 124 5.25 20.04 -7.72
C VAL A 124 6.22 19.82 -8.88
N VAL A 125 6.53 20.88 -9.64
CA VAL A 125 7.45 20.82 -10.78
C VAL A 125 8.84 21.35 -10.44
N ASN A 126 8.94 22.30 -9.49
CA ASN A 126 10.21 22.86 -9.08
C ASN A 126 10.17 23.29 -7.60
N VAL A 127 11.27 23.03 -6.90
CA VAL A 127 11.54 23.53 -5.54
C VAL A 127 12.75 24.45 -5.67
N ARG A 128 12.60 25.73 -5.33
CA ARG A 128 13.67 26.70 -5.40
C ARG A 128 14.39 26.79 -4.07
N THR A 129 15.71 26.60 -4.08
CA THR A 129 16.54 26.91 -2.92
C THR A 129 16.61 28.42 -2.78
N ILE A 130 16.28 28.94 -1.60
CA ILE A 130 16.29 30.38 -1.30
C ILE A 130 17.73 30.86 -1.28
N THR A 131 18.22 31.36 -2.41
CA THR A 131 19.50 32.05 -2.50
C THR A 131 19.27 33.48 -3.01
N SER A 132 19.42 34.43 -2.11
CA SER A 132 19.77 35.85 -2.33
C SER A 132 18.92 36.78 -3.25
N ILE A 133 17.81 36.34 -3.83
CA ILE A 133 16.84 37.23 -4.49
C ILE A 133 15.53 37.14 -3.71
N PRO A 134 14.85 38.24 -3.38
CA PRO A 134 13.54 38.19 -2.74
C PRO A 134 12.53 37.57 -3.72
N ASN A 135 12.42 36.25 -3.72
CA ASN A 135 11.40 35.52 -4.43
C ASN A 135 10.17 35.46 -3.52
N GLN A 136 9.05 35.89 -4.05
CA GLN A 136 7.76 35.86 -3.37
C GLN A 136 7.29 34.42 -3.12
N PHE A 137 7.86 33.42 -3.80
CA PHE A 137 7.52 32.00 -3.66
C PHE A 137 8.78 31.11 -3.76
N ASP A 138 8.73 29.95 -3.14
CA ASP A 138 9.80 28.94 -3.14
C ASP A 138 9.42 27.65 -3.87
N ILE A 139 8.13 27.40 -4.11
CA ILE A 139 7.65 26.20 -4.79
C ILE A 139 6.85 26.57 -6.04
N VAL A 140 7.03 25.80 -7.11
CA VAL A 140 6.25 25.91 -8.34
C VAL A 140 5.48 24.62 -8.57
N VAL A 141 4.16 24.75 -8.77
CA VAL A 141 3.26 23.64 -9.07
C VAL A 141 2.61 23.82 -10.42
N ARG A 142 2.41 22.71 -11.13
CA ARG A 142 1.71 22.66 -12.42
C ARG A 142 0.45 21.83 -12.27
N ARG A 143 -0.63 22.31 -12.86
CA ARG A 143 -1.90 21.63 -12.89
C ARG A 143 -1.82 20.28 -13.60
N ILE A 144 -2.52 19.28 -13.09
CA ILE A 144 -2.56 17.91 -13.63
C ILE A 144 -3.97 17.45 -14.02
N ASP A 145 -5.01 18.14 -13.57
CA ASP A 145 -6.39 17.86 -13.99
C ASP A 145 -6.69 18.43 -15.40
N THR A 146 -7.79 17.98 -16.00
CA THR A 146 -8.16 18.29 -17.39
C THR A 146 -9.07 19.52 -17.55
N PHE A 147 -9.50 20.14 -16.45
CA PHE A 147 -10.36 21.30 -16.51
C PHE A 147 -9.53 22.55 -16.88
N ALA A 148 -9.89 23.25 -17.92
CA ALA A 148 -9.13 24.42 -18.39
C ALA A 148 -9.70 25.73 -17.80
N LEU A 149 -8.96 26.32 -16.86
CA LEU A 149 -9.10 27.77 -16.59
C LEU A 149 -8.20 28.53 -17.58
N SER A 150 -8.65 29.67 -18.07
CA SER A 150 -7.83 30.54 -18.92
C SER A 150 -6.85 31.37 -18.06
N THR A 151 -7.18 31.62 -16.79
CA THR A 151 -6.38 32.35 -15.80
C THR A 151 -6.60 31.81 -14.40
N TYR A 152 -5.64 32.02 -13.51
CA TYR A 152 -5.73 31.72 -12.08
C TYR A 152 -6.01 32.97 -11.23
N MET A 153 -6.46 34.08 -11.84
CA MET A 153 -6.85 35.28 -11.09
C MET A 153 -7.87 34.92 -10.01
N GLY A 154 -7.71 35.50 -8.81
CA GLY A 154 -8.51 35.14 -7.63
C GLY A 154 -7.97 33.97 -6.81
N MET A 155 -6.99 33.19 -7.31
CA MET A 155 -6.38 32.12 -6.56
C MET A 155 -5.26 32.57 -5.61
N SER A 156 -4.78 33.81 -5.70
CA SER A 156 -3.80 34.36 -4.77
C SER A 156 -4.32 34.31 -3.33
N GLY A 157 -3.51 33.81 -2.42
CA GLY A 157 -3.89 33.56 -1.01
C GLY A 157 -4.55 32.21 -0.74
N SER A 158 -4.80 31.38 -1.77
CA SER A 158 -5.35 30.03 -1.63
C SER A 158 -4.45 29.13 -0.81
N PRO A 159 -5.00 28.29 0.10
CA PRO A 159 -4.25 27.26 0.76
C PRO A 159 -3.82 26.17 -0.22
N VAL A 160 -2.57 25.75 -0.12
CA VAL A 160 -2.03 24.57 -0.79
C VAL A 160 -2.06 23.44 0.23
N VAL A 161 -2.86 22.40 -0.04
CA VAL A 161 -3.22 21.36 0.91
C VAL A 161 -2.62 20.03 0.47
N ASN A 162 -2.04 19.30 1.41
CA ASN A 162 -1.57 17.93 1.18
C ASN A 162 -2.73 16.93 1.35
N ASP A 163 -2.47 15.67 1.04
CA ASP A 163 -3.44 14.57 1.11
C ASP A 163 -3.97 14.29 2.54
N PHE A 164 -3.37 14.89 3.56
CA PHE A 164 -3.80 14.78 4.95
C PHE A 164 -4.70 15.94 5.41
N GLY A 165 -5.02 16.85 4.50
CA GLY A 165 -5.82 18.03 4.81
C GLY A 165 -5.06 19.13 5.56
N SER A 166 -3.72 19.07 5.63
CA SER A 166 -2.89 20.13 6.22
C SER A 166 -2.41 21.09 5.15
N VAL A 167 -2.40 22.39 5.49
CA VAL A 167 -1.87 23.43 4.60
C VAL A 167 -0.35 23.43 4.66
N VAL A 168 0.28 23.22 3.52
CA VAL A 168 1.75 23.21 3.36
C VAL A 168 2.28 24.50 2.72
N GLY A 169 1.40 25.35 2.20
CA GLY A 169 1.78 26.62 1.59
C GLY A 169 0.60 27.50 1.21
N ILE A 170 0.91 28.67 0.67
CA ILE A 170 -0.04 29.73 0.29
C ILE A 170 0.30 30.19 -1.10
N VAL A 171 -0.66 30.21 -2.02
CA VAL A 171 -0.47 30.70 -3.39
C VAL A 171 -0.16 32.20 -3.37
N THR A 172 0.97 32.60 -3.96
CA THR A 172 1.42 33.99 -3.97
C THR A 172 1.68 34.52 -5.38
N ASP A 173 1.74 33.65 -6.39
CA ASP A 173 2.06 34.10 -7.74
C ASP A 173 1.39 33.22 -8.81
N GLU A 174 1.02 33.84 -9.94
CA GLU A 174 0.56 33.17 -11.14
C GLU A 174 1.70 33.13 -12.17
N LEU A 175 2.07 31.92 -12.57
CA LEU A 175 3.05 31.67 -13.61
C LEU A 175 2.34 31.02 -14.79
N TYR A 176 2.60 31.44 -16.01
CA TYR A 176 1.98 30.85 -17.19
C TYR A 176 1.77 29.33 -17.08
N ASN A 177 0.52 28.85 -16.98
CA ASN A 177 0.12 27.45 -16.73
C ASN A 177 0.66 26.80 -15.43
N SER A 178 1.05 27.61 -14.45
CA SER A 178 1.58 27.12 -13.17
C SER A 178 1.28 28.14 -12.06
N LEU A 179 1.31 27.67 -10.80
CA LEU A 179 1.21 28.55 -9.64
C LEU A 179 2.53 28.54 -8.87
N GLY A 180 2.92 29.70 -8.35
CA GLY A 180 3.93 29.84 -7.32
C GLY A 180 3.29 29.91 -5.95
N TYR A 181 3.81 29.18 -4.97
CA TYR A 181 3.37 29.31 -3.60
C TYR A 181 4.53 29.45 -2.62
N THR A 182 4.27 30.16 -1.53
CA THR A 182 5.18 30.29 -0.39
C THR A 182 4.91 29.14 0.58
N SER A 183 5.91 28.29 0.86
CA SER A 183 5.75 27.16 1.78
C SER A 183 5.64 27.61 3.22
N ILE A 184 4.89 26.88 4.05
CA ILE A 184 4.83 27.11 5.50
C ILE A 184 6.23 26.97 6.11
N HIS A 185 7.05 26.03 5.60
CA HIS A 185 8.44 25.86 6.03
C HIS A 185 9.26 27.15 5.90
N SER A 186 9.08 27.90 4.81
CA SER A 186 9.86 29.13 4.55
C SER A 186 9.47 30.35 5.41
N ILE A 187 8.35 30.27 6.13
CA ILE A 187 7.81 31.35 6.98
C ILE A 187 7.65 30.93 8.45
N MET A 188 8.24 29.80 8.87
CA MET A 188 8.11 29.26 10.25
C MET A 188 8.51 30.28 11.33
N GLU A 189 9.62 30.99 11.14
CA GLU A 189 10.09 32.00 12.08
C GLU A 189 9.06 33.12 12.24
N ASN A 190 8.48 33.60 11.13
CA ASN A 190 7.47 34.64 11.14
C ASN A 190 6.17 34.19 11.82
N LEU A 191 5.74 32.94 11.59
CA LEU A 191 4.58 32.35 12.25
C LEU A 191 4.80 32.28 13.77
N THR A 192 6.00 31.84 14.18
CA THR A 192 6.38 31.75 15.59
C THR A 192 6.36 33.12 16.28
N GLU A 193 6.94 34.15 15.65
CA GLU A 193 6.93 35.54 16.16
C GLU A 193 5.51 36.09 16.36
N LYS A 194 4.55 35.66 15.52
CA LYS A 194 3.14 36.07 15.61
C LYS A 194 2.29 35.15 16.49
N GLY A 195 2.91 34.14 17.13
CA GLY A 195 2.22 33.18 17.98
C GLY A 195 1.24 32.27 17.24
N ILE A 196 1.42 32.08 15.91
CA ILE A 196 0.61 31.19 15.10
C ILE A 196 1.19 29.78 15.21
N LYS A 197 0.34 28.82 15.57
CA LYS A 197 0.73 27.42 15.70
C LYS A 197 0.83 26.76 14.35
N TYR A 198 1.89 26.00 14.14
CA TYR A 198 2.06 25.08 13.01
C TYR A 198 2.67 23.78 13.53
N GLU A 199 2.52 22.71 12.74
CA GLU A 199 3.21 21.45 12.97
C GLU A 199 4.51 21.46 12.12
N ASP A 200 5.65 21.12 12.73
CA ASP A 200 6.91 20.96 12.00
C ASP A 200 7.16 19.46 11.75
N ASN A 201 7.54 19.10 10.52
CA ASN A 201 7.96 17.73 10.23
C ASN A 201 9.21 17.30 11.04
N ALA A 202 10.02 18.26 11.50
CA ALA A 202 11.17 17.96 12.36
C ALA A 202 10.76 17.62 13.80
N ASP A 203 9.61 18.16 14.28
CA ASP A 203 9.05 17.87 15.60
C ASP A 203 8.09 16.66 15.59
N LEU A 204 7.67 16.22 14.42
CA LEU A 204 7.03 14.94 14.26
C LEU A 204 8.12 13.88 14.36
N GLU A 205 8.57 13.57 15.59
CA GLU A 205 9.19 12.27 15.85
C GLU A 205 8.40 11.24 15.06
N ASP A 206 9.09 10.40 14.32
CA ASP A 206 8.50 9.37 13.47
C ASP A 206 7.48 8.55 14.26
N THR A 207 6.24 9.04 14.32
CA THR A 207 5.11 8.38 14.98
C THR A 207 4.54 7.28 14.11
N SER A 208 5.12 7.04 12.92
CA SER A 208 4.80 5.88 12.10
C SER A 208 5.32 4.64 12.85
N ASP A 209 4.46 4.05 13.67
CA ASP A 209 4.79 2.80 14.35
C ASP A 209 4.75 1.64 13.34
N PHE A 210 5.92 1.32 12.81
CA PHE A 210 6.14 0.14 11.95
C PHE A 210 6.44 -1.11 12.78
N GLY A 211 6.02 -1.17 14.04
CA GLY A 211 6.19 -2.35 14.89
C GLY A 211 5.29 -3.52 14.48
N LEU A 212 5.74 -4.76 14.76
CA LEU A 212 4.93 -5.96 14.48
C LEU A 212 3.59 -5.93 15.23
N GLY A 213 3.53 -5.35 16.43
CA GLY A 213 2.31 -5.19 17.19
C GLY A 213 1.28 -4.30 16.49
N THR A 214 1.73 -3.21 15.88
CA THR A 214 0.89 -2.31 15.08
C THR A 214 0.43 -2.98 13.79
N CYS A 215 1.30 -3.71 13.10
CA CYS A 215 0.91 -4.53 11.95
C CYS A 215 -0.17 -5.55 12.32
N ALA A 216 -0.02 -6.26 13.45
CA ALA A 216 -1.01 -7.24 13.92
C ALA A 216 -2.38 -6.58 14.17
N LYS A 217 -2.41 -5.37 14.75
CA LYS A 217 -3.66 -4.61 14.95
C LYS A 217 -4.33 -4.29 13.61
N TYR A 218 -3.60 -3.77 12.63
CA TYR A 218 -4.17 -3.48 11.30
C TYR A 218 -4.69 -4.73 10.59
N ILE A 219 -4.03 -5.89 10.78
CA ILE A 219 -4.50 -7.15 10.21
C ILE A 219 -5.81 -7.59 10.88
N LEU A 220 -5.95 -7.45 12.19
CA LEU A 220 -7.22 -7.75 12.89
C LEU A 220 -8.35 -6.85 12.38
N GLU A 221 -8.13 -5.54 12.27
CA GLU A 221 -9.09 -4.60 11.68
C GLU A 221 -9.50 -5.00 10.25
N ALA A 222 -8.52 -5.43 9.43
CA ALA A 222 -8.79 -5.90 8.08
C ALA A 222 -9.55 -7.24 8.06
N GLN A 223 -9.27 -8.16 8.98
CA GLN A 223 -10.02 -9.42 9.11
C GLN A 223 -11.48 -9.16 9.53
N GLU A 224 -11.73 -8.21 10.41
CA GLU A 224 -13.08 -7.76 10.76
C GLU A 224 -13.79 -7.14 9.53
N GLN A 225 -13.10 -6.33 8.72
CA GLN A 225 -13.60 -5.79 7.46
C GLN A 225 -13.93 -6.90 6.43
N ALA A 226 -13.17 -8.00 6.41
CA ALA A 226 -13.46 -9.16 5.56
C ALA A 226 -14.78 -9.83 5.95
N GLY A 227 -15.17 -9.77 7.22
CA GLY A 227 -16.43 -10.30 7.75
C GLY A 227 -16.61 -11.79 7.44
N SER A 228 -17.78 -12.18 6.92
CA SER A 228 -18.10 -13.58 6.61
C SER A 228 -17.22 -14.24 5.55
N ARG A 229 -16.34 -13.48 4.87
CA ARG A 229 -15.34 -14.01 3.92
C ARG A 229 -14.14 -14.67 4.64
N TYR A 230 -13.97 -14.44 5.95
CA TYR A 230 -12.93 -15.03 6.77
C TYR A 230 -13.53 -15.61 8.07
N SER A 231 -13.30 -16.89 8.33
CA SER A 231 -13.70 -17.57 9.57
C SER A 231 -12.54 -18.42 10.07
N HIS A 232 -12.15 -18.23 11.31
CA HIS A 232 -11.08 -19.01 11.95
C HIS A 232 -11.44 -20.50 12.06
N ASP A 233 -12.72 -20.84 12.19
CA ASP A 233 -13.18 -22.21 12.46
C ASP A 233 -13.20 -23.11 11.21
N LEU A 234 -13.17 -22.50 10.01
CA LEU A 234 -13.27 -23.20 8.72
C LEU A 234 -11.94 -23.19 7.95
N GLN A 235 -10.81 -23.32 8.64
CA GLN A 235 -9.50 -23.29 7.99
C GLN A 235 -9.17 -24.61 7.29
N VAL A 236 -9.04 -24.58 5.97
CA VAL A 236 -8.44 -25.64 5.17
C VAL A 236 -7.10 -25.15 4.63
N ASP A 237 -6.04 -25.90 4.87
CA ASP A 237 -4.68 -25.49 4.53
C ASP A 237 -4.37 -25.71 3.04
N ASP A 238 -4.04 -24.66 2.31
CA ASP A 238 -3.33 -24.78 1.03
C ASP A 238 -1.82 -24.55 1.26
N LYS A 239 -1.14 -25.61 1.71
CA LYS A 239 0.28 -25.56 2.08
C LYS A 239 1.18 -25.07 0.95
N ASP A 240 0.85 -25.35 -0.32
CA ASP A 240 1.65 -24.93 -1.46
C ASP A 240 1.54 -23.43 -1.68
N THR A 241 0.31 -22.88 -1.69
CA THR A 241 0.08 -21.43 -1.80
C THR A 241 0.70 -20.68 -0.63
N GLU A 242 0.48 -21.15 0.59
CA GLU A 242 1.08 -20.54 1.80
C GLU A 242 2.61 -20.55 1.74
N ARG A 243 3.20 -21.64 1.25
CA ARG A 243 4.65 -21.76 1.10
C ARG A 243 5.19 -20.75 0.07
N ILE A 244 4.55 -20.63 -1.09
CA ILE A 244 4.97 -19.65 -2.12
C ILE A 244 4.91 -18.23 -1.57
N ILE A 245 3.82 -17.84 -0.91
CA ILE A 245 3.67 -16.51 -0.34
C ILE A 245 4.71 -16.28 0.77
N SER A 246 4.96 -17.27 1.63
CA SER A 246 6.01 -17.19 2.67
C SER A 246 7.40 -16.98 2.05
N ARG A 247 7.75 -17.71 0.98
CA ARG A 247 9.04 -17.55 0.29
C ARG A 247 9.13 -16.20 -0.44
N PHE A 248 8.04 -15.71 -1.02
CA PHE A 248 7.97 -14.36 -1.56
C PHE A 248 8.27 -13.30 -0.46
N ALA A 249 7.77 -13.52 0.75
CA ALA A 249 8.04 -12.68 1.92
C ALA A 249 9.43 -12.90 2.55
N GLY A 250 10.25 -13.82 2.04
CA GLY A 250 11.58 -14.12 2.61
C GLY A 250 11.60 -15.14 3.75
N ILE A 251 10.44 -15.69 4.13
CA ILE A 251 10.31 -16.57 5.29
C ILE A 251 10.57 -18.05 4.92
N GLY A 252 11.33 -18.75 5.75
CA GLY A 252 11.49 -20.21 5.76
C GLY A 252 12.56 -20.74 4.80
N PHE A 253 13.41 -19.89 4.24
CA PHE A 253 14.57 -20.33 3.45
C PHE A 253 15.59 -21.05 4.33
N ASP A 254 15.80 -20.60 5.57
CA ASP A 254 16.70 -21.26 6.52
C ASP A 254 16.20 -22.66 6.88
N ASP A 255 14.89 -22.82 7.06
CA ASP A 255 14.26 -24.12 7.32
C ASP A 255 14.47 -25.08 6.14
N ASP A 256 14.33 -24.60 4.89
CA ASP A 256 14.59 -25.42 3.69
C ASP A 256 16.07 -25.83 3.58
N LEU A 257 17.00 -24.92 3.90
CA LEU A 257 18.44 -25.21 3.94
C LEU A 257 18.76 -26.25 5.01
N GLU A 258 18.19 -26.13 6.20
CA GLU A 258 18.36 -27.10 7.27
C GLU A 258 17.84 -28.49 6.89
N ILE A 259 16.67 -28.56 6.24
CA ILE A 259 16.11 -29.82 5.73
C ILE A 259 17.05 -30.47 4.69
N ILE A 260 17.64 -29.68 3.78
CA ILE A 260 18.61 -30.18 2.80
C ILE A 260 19.88 -30.66 3.51
N ALA A 261 20.40 -29.88 4.46
CA ALA A 261 21.60 -30.23 5.24
C ALA A 261 21.40 -31.53 6.04
N ASN A 262 20.23 -31.69 6.69
CA ASN A 262 19.89 -32.91 7.43
C ASN A 262 19.74 -34.14 6.52
N SER A 263 19.14 -33.97 5.32
CA SER A 263 19.07 -35.05 4.32
C SER A 263 20.46 -35.45 3.86
N TYR A 264 21.34 -34.49 3.66
CA TYR A 264 22.73 -34.72 3.27
C TYR A 264 23.55 -35.43 4.37
N LYS A 265 23.37 -34.99 5.63
CA LYS A 265 23.98 -35.63 6.80
C LYS A 265 23.56 -37.12 6.89
N LYS A 266 22.25 -37.38 6.77
CA LYS A 266 21.72 -38.77 6.78
C LYS A 266 22.31 -39.62 5.65
N PHE A 267 22.45 -39.07 4.46
CA PHE A 267 23.11 -39.74 3.33
C PHE A 267 24.58 -40.05 3.65
N SER A 268 25.35 -39.09 4.18
CA SER A 268 26.74 -39.25 4.57
C SER A 268 26.94 -40.36 5.63
N GLU A 269 26.05 -40.43 6.61
CA GLU A 269 26.10 -41.46 7.68
C GLU A 269 25.77 -42.87 7.18
N THR A 270 24.95 -43.03 6.15
CA THR A 270 24.58 -44.30 5.56
C THR A 270 25.65 -44.88 4.65
N THR A 271 26.57 -44.03 4.16
CA THR A 271 27.64 -44.43 3.24
C THR A 271 28.82 -45.03 4.00
N ARG A 272 29.10 -46.31 3.78
CA ARG A 272 30.12 -47.08 4.54
C ARG A 272 31.53 -46.95 3.97
N GLU A 273 31.70 -46.65 2.67
CA GLU A 273 33.01 -46.55 2.05
C GLU A 273 33.74 -45.25 2.36
N VAL A 274 34.96 -45.33 2.88
CA VAL A 274 35.79 -44.17 3.27
C VAL A 274 36.03 -43.19 2.13
N LYS A 275 36.29 -43.68 0.90
CA LYS A 275 36.52 -42.86 -0.28
C LYS A 275 35.29 -42.03 -0.66
N LYS A 276 34.10 -42.63 -0.60
CA LYS A 276 32.84 -41.95 -0.83
C LYS A 276 32.56 -40.91 0.27
N LYS A 277 32.82 -41.24 1.55
CA LYS A 277 32.68 -40.28 2.65
C LYS A 277 33.52 -39.04 2.44
N THR A 278 34.74 -39.18 1.99
CA THR A 278 35.64 -38.02 1.75
C THR A 278 35.10 -37.10 0.67
N GLU A 279 34.58 -37.64 -0.43
CA GLU A 279 33.98 -36.81 -1.49
C GLU A 279 32.69 -36.13 -1.05
N ILE A 280 31.84 -36.85 -0.29
CA ILE A 280 30.61 -36.33 0.30
C ILE A 280 30.93 -35.19 1.31
N GLU A 281 31.94 -35.35 2.16
CA GLU A 281 32.33 -34.31 3.11
C GLU A 281 32.92 -33.06 2.42
N LYS A 282 33.71 -33.21 1.36
CA LYS A 282 34.17 -32.07 0.55
C LYS A 282 33.02 -31.31 -0.07
N PHE A 283 32.05 -32.02 -0.60
CA PHE A 283 30.86 -31.47 -1.21
C PHE A 283 29.99 -30.75 -0.18
N LYS A 284 29.74 -31.37 0.98
CA LYS A 284 29.03 -30.76 2.09
C LYS A 284 29.67 -29.42 2.49
N LYS A 285 30.99 -29.42 2.70
CA LYS A 285 31.72 -28.19 3.07
C LYS A 285 31.63 -27.12 1.98
N LYS A 286 31.71 -27.49 0.70
CA LYS A 286 31.63 -26.53 -0.41
C LYS A 286 30.27 -25.84 -0.51
N TYR A 287 29.17 -26.57 -0.39
CA TYR A 287 27.83 -26.08 -0.71
C TYR A 287 26.88 -25.93 0.49
N VAL A 288 26.85 -26.93 1.35
CA VAL A 288 25.88 -26.97 2.46
C VAL A 288 26.33 -26.11 3.64
N ASP A 289 27.58 -26.29 4.08
CA ASP A 289 28.11 -25.53 5.24
C ASP A 289 28.28 -24.04 4.91
N ASN A 290 28.51 -23.70 3.64
CA ASN A 290 28.57 -22.31 3.18
C ASN A 290 27.19 -21.74 2.78
N GLN A 291 26.11 -22.52 2.88
CA GLN A 291 24.76 -22.13 2.47
C GLN A 291 24.66 -21.70 0.98
N ILE A 292 25.55 -22.18 0.13
CA ILE A 292 25.59 -21.87 -1.29
C ILE A 292 24.88 -22.96 -2.06
N LEU A 293 23.57 -22.78 -2.30
CA LEU A 293 22.80 -23.66 -3.17
C LEU A 293 22.62 -23.00 -4.54
N THR A 294 23.30 -23.58 -5.54
CA THR A 294 23.28 -23.10 -6.93
C THR A 294 22.80 -24.21 -7.88
N ASN A 295 22.51 -23.85 -9.12
CA ASN A 295 22.25 -24.85 -10.17
C ASN A 295 23.45 -25.79 -10.35
N GLU A 296 24.69 -25.31 -10.19
CA GLU A 296 25.91 -26.12 -10.23
C GLU A 296 25.89 -27.22 -9.15
N PHE A 297 25.42 -26.89 -7.93
CA PHE A 297 25.20 -27.89 -6.87
C PHE A 297 24.28 -29.03 -7.33
N VAL A 298 23.18 -28.69 -7.97
CA VAL A 298 22.22 -29.69 -8.48
C VAL A 298 22.84 -30.52 -9.62
N GLU A 299 23.60 -29.88 -10.51
CA GLU A 299 24.29 -30.59 -11.60
C GLU A 299 25.39 -31.52 -11.09
N GLU A 300 26.19 -31.12 -10.11
CA GLU A 300 27.16 -31.98 -9.46
C GLU A 300 26.50 -33.18 -8.78
N LEU A 301 25.35 -33.00 -8.11
CA LEU A 301 24.56 -34.11 -7.55
C LEU A 301 24.02 -35.04 -8.61
N TYR A 302 23.62 -34.51 -9.79
CA TYR A 302 23.23 -35.34 -10.91
C TYR A 302 24.41 -36.14 -11.47
N GLN A 303 25.60 -35.53 -11.58
CA GLN A 303 26.80 -36.23 -11.98
C GLN A 303 27.12 -37.37 -11.01
N LEU A 304 27.04 -37.16 -9.70
CA LEU A 304 27.20 -38.22 -8.71
C LEU A 304 26.15 -39.34 -8.88
N LYS A 305 24.92 -38.99 -9.23
CA LYS A 305 23.85 -39.96 -9.50
C LYS A 305 24.09 -40.75 -10.78
N ASN A 306 24.58 -40.10 -11.85
CA ASN A 306 24.70 -40.65 -13.21
C ASN A 306 26.03 -41.31 -13.49
N LEU A 307 27.06 -41.11 -12.64
CA LEU A 307 28.36 -41.79 -12.78
C LEU A 307 28.24 -43.31 -12.88
N ARG A 308 27.10 -43.85 -12.56
CA ARG A 308 26.79 -45.28 -12.67
C ARG A 308 26.14 -45.71 -13.98
N ASP A 309 25.29 -44.85 -14.60
CA ASP A 309 24.51 -45.28 -15.78
C ASP A 309 25.40 -45.44 -17.03
N LYS A 310 26.63 -44.91 -16.99
CA LYS A 310 27.63 -45.08 -18.05
C LYS A 310 28.50 -46.32 -17.91
N SER A 311 28.51 -47.01 -16.77
CA SER A 311 29.37 -48.16 -16.53
C SER A 311 28.67 -49.52 -16.75
N TYR A 312 27.73 -49.60 -17.71
CA TYR A 312 27.13 -50.87 -18.11
C TYR A 312 28.07 -51.80 -18.88
N SER A 313 29.29 -51.35 -19.16
CA SER A 313 30.31 -52.14 -19.84
C SER A 313 31.38 -52.72 -18.90
N ASP A 314 31.41 -52.41 -17.61
CA ASP A 314 32.40 -52.94 -16.67
C ASP A 314 31.77 -53.33 -15.35
N SER A 315 31.65 -54.62 -15.07
CA SER A 315 30.88 -55.27 -14.04
C SER A 315 31.43 -55.10 -12.61
N SER A 316 32.36 -54.18 -12.34
CA SER A 316 33.09 -54.16 -11.08
C SER A 316 32.90 -52.97 -10.15
N VAL A 317 32.15 -51.93 -10.50
CA VAL A 317 32.02 -50.78 -9.58
C VAL A 317 30.58 -50.22 -9.53
N HIS A 318 29.77 -50.79 -8.63
CA HIS A 318 28.53 -50.18 -8.20
C HIS A 318 28.85 -49.01 -7.22
N LEU A 319 29.01 -47.79 -7.71
CA LEU A 319 29.35 -46.66 -6.85
C LEU A 319 28.31 -46.35 -5.76
N PHE A 320 27.01 -46.57 -6.00
CA PHE A 320 25.95 -46.33 -4.99
C PHE A 320 24.91 -47.46 -4.98
N THR A 321 24.44 -47.84 -3.77
CA THR A 321 23.31 -48.76 -3.56
C THR A 321 22.00 -48.12 -4.03
N ALA A 322 20.93 -48.94 -4.18
CA ALA A 322 19.60 -48.43 -4.51
C ALA A 322 19.12 -47.40 -3.48
N LYS A 323 19.36 -47.62 -2.20
CA LYS A 323 19.01 -46.73 -1.09
C LYS A 323 19.77 -45.41 -1.15
N GLU A 324 21.08 -45.43 -1.41
CA GLU A 324 21.90 -44.23 -1.54
C GLU A 324 21.45 -43.38 -2.73
N ARG A 325 21.01 -43.96 -3.82
CA ARG A 325 20.46 -43.25 -4.99
C ARG A 325 19.13 -42.58 -4.72
N GLU A 326 18.27 -43.25 -3.96
CA GLU A 326 17.00 -42.67 -3.52
C GLU A 326 17.26 -41.42 -2.66
N GLN A 327 18.20 -41.53 -1.72
CA GLN A 327 18.61 -40.41 -0.86
C GLN A 327 19.18 -39.22 -1.68
N ILE A 328 20.06 -39.49 -2.67
CA ILE A 328 20.57 -38.44 -3.57
C ILE A 328 19.41 -37.81 -4.36
N SER A 329 18.46 -38.62 -4.85
CA SER A 329 17.30 -38.11 -5.58
C SER A 329 16.40 -37.21 -4.71
N ASP A 330 16.24 -37.56 -3.44
CA ASP A 330 15.53 -36.74 -2.45
C ASP A 330 16.23 -35.39 -2.23
N ILE A 331 17.55 -35.39 -2.03
CA ILE A 331 18.35 -34.17 -1.88
C ILE A 331 18.24 -33.28 -3.13
N ILE A 332 18.38 -33.86 -4.34
CA ILE A 332 18.22 -33.15 -5.60
C ILE A 332 16.83 -32.51 -5.71
N SER A 333 15.78 -33.24 -5.35
CA SER A 333 14.40 -32.73 -5.37
C SER A 333 14.23 -31.52 -4.46
N LYS A 334 14.73 -31.61 -3.22
CA LYS A 334 14.67 -30.53 -2.22
C LYS A 334 15.49 -29.31 -2.67
N ALA A 335 16.71 -29.52 -3.18
CA ALA A 335 17.55 -28.43 -3.68
C ALA A 335 16.92 -27.71 -4.88
N LYS A 336 16.34 -28.46 -5.83
CA LYS A 336 15.60 -27.86 -6.94
C LYS A 336 14.39 -27.07 -6.47
N GLN A 337 13.67 -27.58 -5.48
CA GLN A 337 12.54 -26.86 -4.90
C GLN A 337 12.99 -25.56 -4.23
N TYR A 338 14.08 -25.58 -3.46
CA TYR A 338 14.70 -24.40 -2.89
C TYR A 338 15.04 -23.36 -3.96
N LEU A 339 15.77 -23.74 -5.01
CA LEU A 339 16.16 -22.85 -6.10
C LEU A 339 14.96 -22.26 -6.86
N ARG A 340 13.89 -23.05 -7.04
CA ARG A 340 12.64 -22.53 -7.61
C ARG A 340 11.99 -21.48 -6.72
N MET A 341 12.06 -21.66 -5.40
CA MET A 341 11.49 -20.73 -4.45
C MET A 341 12.30 -19.43 -4.32
N GLN A 342 13.63 -19.48 -4.53
CA GLN A 342 14.47 -18.27 -4.54
C GLN A 342 14.01 -17.24 -5.56
N LYS A 343 13.43 -17.64 -6.69
CA LYS A 343 12.88 -16.70 -7.68
C LYS A 343 11.84 -15.76 -7.08
N TYR A 344 11.05 -16.25 -6.12
CA TYR A 344 10.04 -15.42 -5.46
C TYR A 344 10.65 -14.38 -4.52
N LEU A 345 11.85 -14.64 -3.99
CA LEU A 345 12.54 -13.68 -3.12
C LEU A 345 12.93 -12.40 -3.86
N ASP A 346 13.33 -12.52 -5.13
CA ASP A 346 13.80 -11.40 -5.95
C ASP A 346 12.62 -10.58 -6.54
N GLU A 347 11.42 -11.17 -6.58
CA GLU A 347 10.24 -10.52 -7.14
C GLU A 347 9.70 -9.42 -6.21
N LYS A 348 9.20 -8.34 -6.83
CA LYS A 348 8.58 -7.21 -6.12
C LYS A 348 7.06 -7.30 -6.06
N GLY A 349 6.45 -7.98 -7.00
CA GLY A 349 5.01 -8.12 -7.12
C GLY A 349 4.57 -9.57 -7.29
N LEU A 350 3.55 -9.99 -6.54
CA LEU A 350 2.88 -11.28 -6.65
C LEU A 350 1.39 -11.06 -6.91
N ALA A 351 0.88 -11.59 -8.03
CA ALA A 351 -0.54 -11.54 -8.38
C ALA A 351 -1.22 -12.89 -8.13
N ILE A 352 -2.17 -12.91 -7.22
CA ILE A 352 -2.99 -14.08 -6.89
C ILE A 352 -4.25 -14.06 -7.74
N VAL A 353 -4.36 -14.99 -8.67
CA VAL A 353 -5.45 -15.07 -9.64
C VAL A 353 -6.31 -16.31 -9.34
N GLY A 354 -7.62 -16.15 -9.31
CA GLY A 354 -8.53 -17.27 -9.11
C GLY A 354 -9.99 -16.88 -9.30
N ASP A 355 -10.83 -17.87 -9.43
CA ASP A 355 -12.27 -17.71 -9.65
C ASP A 355 -12.98 -17.07 -8.45
N ALA A 356 -14.21 -16.61 -8.65
CA ALA A 356 -15.03 -16.13 -7.55
C ALA A 356 -15.24 -17.25 -6.53
N GLY A 357 -15.14 -16.93 -5.24
CA GLY A 357 -15.37 -17.90 -4.18
C GLY A 357 -14.28 -18.95 -3.95
N CYS A 358 -13.15 -18.94 -4.71
CA CYS A 358 -12.06 -19.91 -4.55
C CYS A 358 -11.20 -19.73 -3.28
N GLY A 359 -11.54 -18.79 -2.39
CA GLY A 359 -10.89 -18.61 -1.09
C GLY A 359 -9.72 -17.61 -1.06
N LYS A 360 -9.53 -16.74 -2.07
CA LYS A 360 -8.43 -15.74 -2.10
C LYS A 360 -8.39 -14.87 -0.85
N THR A 361 -9.50 -14.21 -0.51
CA THR A 361 -9.62 -13.37 0.68
C THR A 361 -9.28 -14.14 1.95
N PHE A 362 -9.82 -15.35 2.09
CA PHE A 362 -9.55 -16.23 3.22
C PHE A 362 -8.05 -16.54 3.33
N THR A 363 -7.43 -16.97 2.24
CA THR A 363 -5.99 -17.28 2.19
C THR A 363 -5.15 -16.06 2.55
N LEU A 364 -5.49 -14.87 2.02
CA LEU A 364 -4.75 -13.64 2.30
C LEU A 364 -4.90 -13.17 3.75
N CYS A 365 -6.09 -13.23 4.34
CA CYS A 365 -6.29 -12.94 5.76
C CYS A 365 -5.47 -13.88 6.64
N LYS A 366 -5.51 -15.18 6.38
CA LYS A 366 -4.76 -16.21 7.12
C LYS A 366 -3.25 -16.02 7.00
N ILE A 367 -2.75 -15.79 5.77
CA ILE A 367 -1.31 -15.65 5.55
C ILE A 367 -0.77 -14.33 6.10
N SER A 368 -1.54 -13.23 6.03
CA SER A 368 -1.13 -11.95 6.62
C SER A 368 -0.94 -12.05 8.14
N GLU A 369 -1.79 -12.80 8.85
CA GLU A 369 -1.61 -13.10 10.26
C GLU A 369 -0.32 -13.90 10.53
N LYS A 370 -0.01 -14.88 9.67
CA LYS A 370 1.25 -15.62 9.78
C LYS A 370 2.47 -14.77 9.49
N LEU A 371 2.39 -13.92 8.46
CA LEU A 371 3.47 -13.03 8.05
C LEU A 371 3.79 -12.01 9.13
N CYS A 372 2.79 -11.39 9.76
CA CYS A 372 3.03 -10.34 10.75
C CYS A 372 3.72 -10.81 12.04
N LYS A 373 3.91 -12.13 12.20
CA LYS A 373 4.71 -12.69 13.30
C LYS A 373 6.23 -12.56 13.05
N LYS A 374 6.65 -12.42 11.78
CA LYS A 374 8.06 -12.38 11.38
C LYS A 374 8.41 -11.15 10.54
N GLU A 375 7.49 -10.69 9.69
CA GLU A 375 7.63 -9.61 8.73
C GLU A 375 6.57 -8.53 8.97
N ASN A 376 6.75 -7.36 8.40
CA ASN A 376 5.74 -6.31 8.45
C ASN A 376 4.71 -6.53 7.34
N ALA A 377 3.54 -7.03 7.67
CA ALA A 377 2.46 -7.27 6.72
C ALA A 377 1.31 -6.27 6.90
N TYR A 378 0.78 -5.76 5.80
CA TYR A 378 -0.28 -4.76 5.75
C TYR A 378 -1.36 -5.25 4.79
N LEU A 379 -2.56 -5.50 5.29
CA LEU A 379 -3.69 -6.00 4.48
C LEU A 379 -4.66 -4.86 4.19
N LEU A 380 -4.97 -4.66 2.91
CA LEU A 380 -5.94 -3.72 2.37
C LEU A 380 -6.91 -4.46 1.44
N PHE A 381 -8.04 -3.83 1.14
CA PHE A 381 -9.00 -4.32 0.17
C PHE A 381 -9.12 -3.35 -1.01
N GLY A 382 -9.50 -3.85 -2.18
CA GLY A 382 -9.78 -3.01 -3.34
C GLY A 382 -10.79 -1.89 -3.04
N THR A 383 -11.71 -2.14 -2.10
CA THR A 383 -12.70 -1.16 -1.62
C THR A 383 -12.12 -0.02 -0.77
N ASP A 384 -10.88 -0.12 -0.31
CA ASP A 384 -10.19 0.98 0.39
C ASP A 384 -9.73 2.08 -0.58
N PHE A 385 -9.66 1.75 -1.88
CA PHE A 385 -9.14 2.61 -2.94
C PHE A 385 -10.26 3.30 -3.71
N SER A 386 -10.06 4.57 -4.04
CA SER A 386 -10.96 5.35 -4.89
C SER A 386 -10.26 5.81 -6.17
N ALA A 387 -11.04 6.10 -7.22
CA ALA A 387 -10.48 6.58 -8.49
C ALA A 387 -9.82 7.97 -8.39
N SER A 388 -10.12 8.73 -7.33
CA SER A 388 -9.62 10.09 -7.10
C SER A 388 -8.27 10.16 -6.37
N GLU A 389 -7.74 9.03 -5.89
CA GLU A 389 -6.54 8.99 -5.04
C GLU A 389 -5.48 8.04 -5.62
N MET A 390 -4.21 8.38 -5.49
CA MET A 390 -3.13 7.48 -5.90
C MET A 390 -2.97 6.31 -4.89
N PRO A 391 -2.63 5.09 -5.34
CA PRO A 391 -2.56 3.93 -4.44
C PRO A 391 -1.63 4.10 -3.24
N LEU A 392 -0.48 4.78 -3.38
CA LEU A 392 0.41 5.04 -2.24
C LEU A 392 -0.22 6.00 -1.22
N GLU A 393 -0.97 6.97 -1.66
CA GLU A 393 -1.69 7.93 -0.81
C GLU A 393 -2.76 7.22 0.01
N THR A 394 -3.54 6.35 -0.64
CA THR A 394 -4.50 5.48 0.06
C THR A 394 -3.82 4.66 1.15
N ILE A 395 -2.64 4.08 0.88
CA ILE A 395 -1.88 3.31 1.87
C ILE A 395 -1.44 4.20 3.04
N LEU A 396 -0.86 5.38 2.76
CA LEU A 396 -0.47 6.35 3.79
C LEU A 396 -1.66 6.72 4.69
N ARG A 397 -2.79 7.06 4.09
CA ARG A 397 -4.02 7.43 4.78
C ARG A 397 -4.58 6.27 5.62
N LYS A 398 -4.66 5.06 5.05
CA LYS A 398 -5.21 3.87 5.74
C LYS A 398 -4.43 3.54 7.01
N PHE A 399 -3.10 3.64 6.96
CA PHE A 399 -2.23 3.36 8.09
C PHE A 399 -1.87 4.59 8.93
N LYS A 400 -2.46 5.75 8.61
CA LYS A 400 -2.24 7.03 9.33
C LYS A 400 -0.77 7.45 9.35
N TRP A 401 -0.04 7.13 8.30
CA TRP A 401 1.34 7.57 8.14
C TRP A 401 1.36 9.00 7.62
N LYS A 402 1.82 9.91 8.45
CA LYS A 402 1.71 11.37 8.21
C LYS A 402 2.79 11.94 7.29
N GLN A 403 3.89 11.23 7.07
CA GLN A 403 5.04 11.74 6.34
C GLN A 403 5.09 11.19 4.91
N SER A 404 5.37 12.06 3.94
CA SER A 404 5.56 11.66 2.53
C SER A 404 6.74 10.71 2.33
N ASN A 405 7.70 10.67 3.27
CA ASN A 405 8.85 9.77 3.28
C ASN A 405 8.64 8.48 4.11
N SER A 406 7.42 8.20 4.59
CA SER A 406 7.14 7.03 5.43
C SER A 406 7.57 5.71 4.77
N PHE A 407 7.49 5.59 3.45
CA PHE A 407 7.98 4.41 2.74
C PHE A 407 9.50 4.30 2.75
N ASP A 408 10.23 5.41 2.69
CA ASP A 408 11.70 5.41 2.79
C ASP A 408 12.11 4.97 4.20
N LEU A 409 11.47 5.53 5.22
CA LEU A 409 11.71 5.17 6.64
C LEU A 409 11.37 3.70 6.91
N LEU A 410 10.24 3.21 6.38
CA LEU A 410 9.87 1.80 6.46
C LEU A 410 10.91 0.90 5.78
N ASN A 411 11.36 1.26 4.57
CA ASN A 411 12.39 0.52 3.85
C ASN A 411 13.70 0.44 4.64
N ASP A 412 14.15 1.57 5.19
CA ASP A 412 15.39 1.66 5.96
C ASP A 412 15.31 0.84 7.25
N LYS A 413 14.17 0.87 7.94
CA LYS A 413 13.91 0.02 9.10
C LYS A 413 13.95 -1.45 8.72
N MET A 414 13.24 -1.85 7.67
CA MET A 414 13.22 -3.23 7.19
C MET A 414 14.61 -3.70 6.76
N GLN A 415 15.40 -2.83 6.16
CA GLN A 415 16.78 -3.14 5.79
C GLN A 415 17.67 -3.38 7.02
N LYS A 416 17.55 -2.54 8.05
CA LYS A 416 18.28 -2.70 9.33
C LYS A 416 17.91 -3.99 10.05
N GLU A 417 16.62 -4.37 10.01
CA GLU A 417 16.11 -5.59 10.66
C GLU A 417 16.29 -6.86 9.81
N GLY A 418 16.72 -6.75 8.56
CA GLY A 418 16.81 -7.89 7.63
C GLY A 418 15.45 -8.43 7.17
N LYS A 419 14.38 -7.65 7.31
CA LYS A 419 12.99 -8.04 7.03
C LYS A 419 12.45 -7.41 5.75
N PHE A 420 11.21 -7.77 5.41
CA PHE A 420 10.42 -7.14 4.36
C PHE A 420 9.14 -6.48 4.91
N ALA A 421 8.68 -5.44 4.24
CA ALA A 421 7.33 -4.90 4.37
C ALA A 421 6.50 -5.41 3.19
N ILE A 422 5.38 -6.08 3.48
CA ILE A 422 4.53 -6.74 2.49
C ILE A 422 3.17 -6.06 2.47
N PHE A 423 2.86 -5.34 1.41
CA PHE A 423 1.53 -4.79 1.19
C PHE A 423 0.67 -5.80 0.44
N ILE A 424 -0.47 -6.14 0.99
CA ILE A 424 -1.41 -7.11 0.44
C ILE A 424 -2.69 -6.36 0.09
N ILE A 425 -3.08 -6.34 -1.18
CA ILE A 425 -4.32 -5.71 -1.64
C ILE A 425 -5.24 -6.80 -2.17
N ASP A 426 -6.26 -7.13 -1.40
CA ASP A 426 -7.24 -8.14 -1.80
C ASP A 426 -8.33 -7.54 -2.68
N ALA A 427 -8.76 -8.32 -3.67
CA ALA A 427 -9.88 -8.02 -4.55
C ALA A 427 -9.77 -6.66 -5.26
N ILE A 428 -8.66 -6.40 -5.97
CA ILE A 428 -8.45 -5.14 -6.72
C ILE A 428 -9.52 -4.87 -7.79
N ASN A 429 -10.32 -5.87 -8.17
CA ASN A 429 -11.48 -5.71 -9.04
C ASN A 429 -12.69 -5.05 -8.36
N GLU A 430 -12.65 -4.81 -7.06
CA GLU A 430 -13.66 -4.11 -6.26
C GLU A 430 -13.22 -2.66 -6.00
N GLY A 431 -14.11 -1.80 -5.49
CA GLY A 431 -13.81 -0.40 -5.19
C GLY A 431 -13.60 0.45 -6.45
N ALA A 432 -12.39 0.99 -6.63
CA ALA A 432 -12.04 1.84 -7.78
C ALA A 432 -12.19 1.15 -9.14
N GLY A 433 -12.24 -0.18 -9.16
CA GLY A 433 -12.50 -0.99 -10.36
C GLY A 433 -11.28 -1.25 -11.23
N MET A 434 -11.49 -2.11 -12.25
CA MET A 434 -10.38 -2.63 -13.06
C MET A 434 -9.67 -1.58 -13.93
N TYR A 435 -10.42 -0.61 -14.47
CA TYR A 435 -9.83 0.44 -15.31
C TYR A 435 -8.83 1.31 -14.52
N PHE A 436 -9.16 1.63 -13.29
CA PHE A 436 -8.23 2.30 -12.38
C PHE A 436 -6.95 1.48 -12.19
N TRP A 437 -7.08 0.20 -11.87
CA TRP A 437 -5.93 -0.65 -11.60
C TRP A 437 -5.10 -0.99 -12.84
N GLN A 438 -5.71 -1.06 -14.02
CA GLN A 438 -4.98 -1.23 -15.28
C GLN A 438 -3.98 -0.08 -15.51
N GLU A 439 -4.36 1.15 -15.15
CA GLU A 439 -3.50 2.33 -15.26
C GLU A 439 -2.53 2.46 -14.07
N LYS A 440 -3.02 2.26 -12.86
CA LYS A 440 -2.28 2.62 -11.63
C LYS A 440 -1.41 1.49 -11.07
N LEU A 441 -1.75 0.21 -11.31
CA LEU A 441 -1.00 -0.91 -10.74
C LEU A 441 0.43 -1.03 -11.30
N PRO A 442 0.70 -0.88 -12.60
CA PRO A 442 2.06 -0.83 -13.12
C PRO A 442 2.87 0.34 -12.56
N THR A 443 2.23 1.51 -12.38
CA THR A 443 2.85 2.69 -11.76
C THR A 443 3.22 2.40 -10.30
N LEU A 444 2.31 1.82 -9.52
CA LEU A 444 2.55 1.41 -8.14
C LEU A 444 3.70 0.42 -8.04
N LEU A 445 3.74 -0.61 -8.89
CA LEU A 445 4.83 -1.59 -8.91
C LEU A 445 6.18 -0.93 -9.21
N ASN A 446 6.22 0.01 -10.16
CA ASN A 446 7.44 0.75 -10.49
C ASN A 446 7.90 1.66 -9.33
N GLN A 447 6.96 2.25 -8.58
CA GLN A 447 7.29 3.00 -7.36
C GLN A 447 7.87 2.07 -6.29
N ILE A 448 7.26 0.91 -6.04
CA ILE A 448 7.72 -0.07 -5.05
C ILE A 448 9.11 -0.63 -5.41
N ARG A 449 9.45 -0.75 -6.69
CA ARG A 449 10.78 -1.20 -7.13
C ARG A 449 11.94 -0.33 -6.64
N LYS A 450 11.66 0.94 -6.26
CA LYS A 450 12.67 1.84 -5.68
C LYS A 450 13.14 1.39 -4.29
N TRP A 451 12.32 0.65 -3.56
CA TRP A 451 12.59 0.18 -2.21
C TRP A 451 12.98 -1.29 -2.21
N SER A 452 14.20 -1.58 -1.71
CA SER A 452 14.74 -2.95 -1.72
C SER A 452 13.94 -3.91 -0.83
N ARG A 453 13.34 -3.42 0.25
CA ARG A 453 12.65 -4.20 1.28
C ARG A 453 11.14 -4.09 1.28
N ILE A 454 10.55 -3.44 0.28
CA ILE A 454 9.09 -3.36 0.13
C ILE A 454 8.63 -4.24 -1.02
N LYS A 455 7.53 -4.96 -0.80
CA LYS A 455 6.91 -5.89 -1.76
C LYS A 455 5.40 -5.73 -1.75
N ILE A 456 4.74 -6.16 -2.84
CA ILE A 456 3.29 -6.09 -2.98
C ILE A 456 2.71 -7.43 -3.43
N ILE A 457 1.59 -7.80 -2.82
CA ILE A 457 0.74 -8.92 -3.24
C ILE A 457 -0.62 -8.34 -3.62
N VAL A 458 -1.14 -8.72 -4.78
CA VAL A 458 -2.50 -8.33 -5.17
C VAL A 458 -3.34 -9.56 -5.46
N SER A 459 -4.65 -9.50 -5.19
CA SER A 459 -5.56 -10.55 -5.63
C SER A 459 -6.60 -10.03 -6.63
N ILE A 460 -6.95 -10.89 -7.57
CA ILE A 460 -7.87 -10.55 -8.66
C ILE A 460 -8.75 -11.74 -9.02
N ARG A 461 -10.01 -11.46 -9.41
CA ARG A 461 -10.93 -12.48 -9.96
C ARG A 461 -10.66 -12.69 -11.45
N LYS A 462 -10.47 -13.95 -11.83
CA LYS A 462 -10.20 -14.32 -13.23
C LYS A 462 -11.35 -13.93 -14.18
N GLN A 463 -12.59 -14.05 -13.73
CA GLN A 463 -13.77 -13.74 -14.54
C GLN A 463 -14.16 -12.26 -14.56
N ALA A 464 -13.55 -11.44 -13.73
CA ALA A 464 -13.90 -10.02 -13.62
C ALA A 464 -13.52 -9.21 -14.86
N VAL A 465 -12.67 -9.77 -15.74
CA VAL A 465 -12.04 -9.03 -16.84
C VAL A 465 -11.73 -9.95 -18.01
N GLN A 466 -11.71 -9.38 -19.23
CA GLN A 466 -11.16 -10.06 -20.39
C GLN A 466 -9.69 -10.44 -20.14
N THR A 467 -9.25 -11.56 -20.69
CA THR A 467 -7.91 -12.13 -20.45
C THR A 467 -6.79 -11.12 -20.77
N ASP A 468 -6.94 -10.33 -21.81
CA ASP A 468 -5.94 -9.36 -22.25
C ASP A 468 -5.81 -8.21 -21.24
N VAL A 469 -6.92 -7.64 -20.77
CA VAL A 469 -6.94 -6.59 -19.72
C VAL A 469 -6.35 -7.11 -18.42
N LEU A 470 -6.65 -8.37 -18.04
CA LEU A 470 -6.03 -8.99 -16.87
C LEU A 470 -4.51 -9.09 -17.03
N ASN A 471 -4.07 -9.53 -18.21
CA ASN A 471 -2.64 -9.70 -18.50
C ASN A 471 -1.87 -8.37 -18.44
N GLU A 472 -2.44 -7.32 -19.02
CA GLU A 472 -1.89 -5.96 -18.98
C GLU A 472 -1.85 -5.40 -17.56
N THR A 473 -2.94 -5.56 -16.79
CA THR A 473 -3.04 -5.03 -15.42
C THR A 473 -1.98 -5.60 -14.49
N ILE A 474 -1.66 -6.90 -14.61
CA ILE A 474 -0.67 -7.58 -13.77
C ILE A 474 0.66 -7.82 -14.47
N GLU A 475 0.96 -7.04 -15.51
CA GLU A 475 2.27 -7.09 -16.16
C GLU A 475 3.38 -6.76 -15.14
N GLY A 476 4.43 -7.56 -15.16
CA GLY A 476 5.55 -7.43 -14.20
C GLY A 476 5.31 -8.04 -12.82
N PHE A 477 4.15 -8.66 -12.60
CA PHE A 477 3.88 -9.48 -11.41
C PHE A 477 4.13 -10.97 -11.70
N THR A 478 4.70 -11.66 -10.72
CA THR A 478 4.70 -13.14 -10.74
C THR A 478 3.29 -13.64 -10.42
N ARG A 479 2.77 -14.57 -11.22
CA ARG A 479 1.40 -15.09 -11.08
C ARG A 479 1.34 -16.33 -10.21
N LEU A 480 0.37 -16.35 -9.32
CA LEU A 480 -0.01 -17.51 -8.52
C LEU A 480 -1.51 -17.77 -8.68
N SER A 481 -1.87 -18.97 -9.16
CA SER A 481 -3.27 -19.36 -9.32
C SER A 481 -3.76 -20.15 -8.11
N ILE A 482 -4.92 -19.75 -7.57
CA ILE A 482 -5.63 -20.48 -6.51
C ILE A 482 -6.84 -21.17 -7.14
N PRO A 483 -6.85 -22.52 -7.20
CA PRO A 483 -7.94 -23.26 -7.84
C PRO A 483 -9.14 -23.53 -6.91
N GLY A 484 -9.07 -23.18 -5.63
CA GLY A 484 -9.95 -23.63 -4.56
C GLY A 484 -9.33 -24.75 -3.73
N PHE A 485 -10.15 -25.58 -3.08
CA PHE A 485 -9.63 -26.70 -2.29
C PHE A 485 -8.96 -27.75 -3.16
N ARG A 486 -7.69 -28.06 -2.87
CA ARG A 486 -6.94 -29.14 -3.52
C ARG A 486 -7.33 -30.50 -2.97
N ASP A 487 -7.47 -30.58 -1.64
CA ASP A 487 -8.02 -31.74 -0.95
C ASP A 487 -9.48 -31.50 -0.61
N VAL A 488 -10.35 -31.84 -1.57
CA VAL A 488 -11.80 -31.65 -1.43
C VAL A 488 -12.38 -32.53 -0.32
N ARG A 489 -11.83 -33.74 -0.11
CA ARG A 489 -12.33 -34.65 0.92
C ARG A 489 -12.04 -34.12 2.33
N GLU A 490 -10.82 -33.63 2.57
CA GLU A 490 -10.46 -32.99 3.83
C GLU A 490 -11.32 -31.74 4.09
N ALA A 491 -11.53 -30.91 3.05
CA ALA A 491 -12.35 -29.71 3.16
C ALA A 491 -13.80 -30.05 3.53
N VAL A 492 -14.43 -30.99 2.81
CA VAL A 492 -15.81 -31.40 3.07
C VAL A 492 -15.95 -31.96 4.47
N LYS A 493 -15.02 -32.82 4.92
CA LYS A 493 -15.04 -33.37 6.27
C LYS A 493 -15.06 -32.26 7.32
N LYS A 494 -14.16 -31.28 7.24
CA LYS A 494 -14.10 -30.14 8.18
C LYS A 494 -15.38 -29.29 8.16
N PHE A 495 -15.91 -29.02 6.98
CA PHE A 495 -17.14 -28.24 6.84
C PHE A 495 -18.34 -29.00 7.41
N PHE A 496 -18.49 -30.28 7.10
CA PHE A 496 -19.58 -31.12 7.60
C PHE A 496 -19.52 -31.26 9.14
N GLU A 497 -18.34 -31.45 9.70
CA GLU A 497 -18.13 -31.45 11.16
C GLU A 497 -18.57 -30.11 11.78
N HIS A 498 -18.15 -28.96 11.19
CA HIS A 498 -18.52 -27.63 11.68
C HIS A 498 -20.03 -27.36 11.63
N TYR A 499 -20.69 -27.76 10.54
CA TYR A 499 -22.14 -27.55 10.35
C TYR A 499 -22.99 -28.70 10.89
N ASN A 500 -22.41 -29.67 11.61
CA ASN A 500 -23.06 -30.85 12.17
C ASN A 500 -23.83 -31.67 11.12
N ILE A 501 -23.26 -31.83 9.93
CA ILE A 501 -23.85 -32.64 8.84
C ILE A 501 -23.35 -34.07 8.96
N ASP A 502 -24.24 -34.98 9.33
CA ASP A 502 -23.95 -36.43 9.45
C ASP A 502 -24.19 -37.15 8.11
N LYS A 503 -23.30 -36.86 7.15
CA LYS A 503 -23.30 -37.49 5.81
C LYS A 503 -21.85 -37.70 5.35
N ASP A 504 -21.67 -38.72 4.48
CA ASP A 504 -20.38 -38.92 3.81
C ASP A 504 -20.35 -38.08 2.51
N ILE A 505 -19.15 -37.66 2.08
CA ILE A 505 -18.92 -36.98 0.83
C ILE A 505 -19.40 -37.80 -0.37
N ASP A 506 -19.28 -39.13 -0.29
CA ASP A 506 -19.64 -40.06 -1.35
C ASP A 506 -21.17 -40.18 -1.54
N ASP A 507 -21.98 -39.64 -0.61
CA ASP A 507 -23.44 -39.52 -0.75
C ASP A 507 -23.86 -38.41 -1.76
N PHE A 508 -22.91 -37.60 -2.22
CA PHE A 508 -23.19 -36.46 -3.11
C PHE A 508 -22.56 -36.63 -4.50
N ASN A 509 -23.37 -36.45 -5.53
CA ASN A 509 -22.94 -36.54 -6.94
C ASN A 509 -22.10 -35.34 -7.43
N GLN A 510 -21.95 -34.29 -6.61
CA GLN A 510 -21.32 -33.01 -6.99
C GLN A 510 -19.98 -32.75 -6.32
N ILE A 511 -19.21 -33.79 -6.02
CA ILE A 511 -17.92 -33.69 -5.28
C ILE A 511 -17.00 -32.62 -5.89
N GLN A 512 -16.94 -32.51 -7.22
CA GLN A 512 -16.08 -31.51 -7.87
C GLN A 512 -16.50 -30.07 -7.59
N SER A 513 -17.79 -29.80 -7.41
CA SER A 513 -18.29 -28.46 -7.09
C SER A 513 -17.86 -28.01 -5.68
N PHE A 514 -17.63 -28.96 -4.78
CA PHE A 514 -17.11 -28.69 -3.44
C PHE A 514 -15.64 -28.22 -3.41
N SER A 515 -14.95 -28.27 -4.55
CA SER A 515 -13.63 -27.65 -4.67
C SER A 515 -13.69 -26.11 -4.51
N ASN A 516 -14.86 -25.50 -4.76
CA ASN A 516 -15.07 -24.08 -4.51
C ASN A 516 -15.51 -23.84 -3.04
N PRO A 517 -14.69 -23.16 -2.22
CA PRO A 517 -14.98 -22.92 -0.80
C PRO A 517 -16.30 -22.21 -0.54
N LEU A 518 -16.66 -21.22 -1.37
CA LEU A 518 -17.93 -20.50 -1.21
C LEU A 518 -19.13 -21.39 -1.52
N PHE A 519 -19.03 -22.23 -2.55
CA PHE A 519 -20.08 -23.17 -2.87
C PHE A 519 -20.29 -24.18 -1.73
N LEU A 520 -19.19 -24.75 -1.21
CA LEU A 520 -19.26 -25.70 -0.09
C LEU A 520 -19.87 -25.04 1.16
N LYS A 521 -19.49 -23.80 1.46
CA LYS A 521 -20.05 -23.03 2.58
C LYS A 521 -21.57 -22.86 2.43
N ILE A 522 -22.02 -22.31 1.29
CA ILE A 522 -23.46 -22.08 1.01
C ILE A 522 -24.23 -23.40 1.05
N PHE A 523 -23.65 -24.46 0.51
CA PHE A 523 -24.25 -25.79 0.56
C PHE A 523 -24.49 -26.25 2.01
N CYS A 524 -23.45 -26.15 2.88
CA CYS A 524 -23.54 -26.56 4.26
C CYS A 524 -24.53 -25.70 5.06
N GLU A 525 -24.55 -24.39 4.84
CA GLU A 525 -25.51 -23.47 5.47
C GLU A 525 -26.95 -23.85 5.09
N ALA A 526 -27.24 -24.00 3.79
CA ALA A 526 -28.55 -24.37 3.30
C ALA A 526 -28.98 -25.77 3.77
N TYR A 527 -28.04 -26.71 3.83
CA TYR A 527 -28.34 -28.08 4.28
C TYR A 527 -28.64 -28.14 5.79
N SER A 528 -27.89 -27.42 6.62
CA SER A 528 -28.09 -27.34 8.07
C SER A 528 -29.40 -26.64 8.43
N GLU A 529 -29.73 -25.53 7.78
CA GLU A 529 -31.00 -24.81 7.99
C GLU A 529 -32.22 -25.67 7.60
N ALA A 530 -32.14 -26.40 6.48
CA ALA A 530 -33.20 -27.28 6.04
C ALA A 530 -33.44 -28.48 6.97
N TYR A 531 -32.38 -28.95 7.65
CA TYR A 531 -32.47 -30.10 8.55
C TYR A 531 -32.97 -29.73 9.95
N TYR A 532 -32.67 -28.52 10.42
CA TYR A 532 -33.11 -28.03 11.75
C TYR A 532 -34.39 -27.18 11.69
N GLY A 533 -34.82 -26.69 10.50
CA GLY A 533 -35.95 -25.78 10.33
C GLY A 533 -37.29 -26.42 10.02
N ASP A 534 -37.37 -27.58 9.40
CA ASP A 534 -38.59 -28.36 9.16
C ASP A 534 -38.27 -29.74 8.57
N SER A 535 -39.06 -30.75 8.93
CA SER A 535 -38.87 -32.16 8.55
C SER A 535 -39.19 -32.46 7.05
N LYS A 536 -38.73 -31.60 6.14
CA LYS A 536 -38.81 -31.84 4.70
C LYS A 536 -37.44 -31.65 4.05
N SER A 537 -36.81 -32.77 3.69
CA SER A 537 -35.59 -32.79 2.90
C SER A 537 -35.78 -31.96 1.62
N PRO A 538 -34.90 -31.00 1.30
CA PRO A 538 -34.94 -30.42 -0.03
C PRO A 538 -34.45 -31.48 -1.03
N ASN A 539 -35.26 -31.73 -2.05
CA ASN A 539 -34.83 -32.43 -3.26
C ASN A 539 -33.84 -31.50 -4.00
N ILE A 540 -32.53 -31.73 -3.82
CA ILE A 540 -31.47 -31.08 -4.60
C ILE A 540 -31.00 -32.02 -5.70
#